data_e62a183d09ccb4ed017f4b0e5084239c
#
_entry.id   e62a183d09ccb4ed017f4b0e5084239c
#
_cell.length_a   1.000
_cell.length_b   1.000
_cell.length_c   1.000
_cell.angle_alpha   90.00
_cell.angle_beta   90.00
_cell.angle_gamma   90.00
#
_symmetry.space_group_name_H-M   'P 1'
#
loop_
_entity.id
_entity.type
_entity.pdbx_description
1 polymer ?
#
loop_
_entity_poly.entity_id
_entity_poly.type
_entity_poly.pdbx_seq_one_letter_code
_entity_poly.pdbx_strand_id
1 'polypeptide(L)'
;MKQRGIPYEVRLFAGKTDPVNSGFWLPLWMHLRDTAGIMVYLVQRWLSDSVRQHIGLDEDLLTQTACFLGWVHDLGKISANFQGPIMAQLPEPRQRLEKYTTLRYREQNRKYSRHALASEAILRWLKCPNGLASVAGAHHGKPQTGKDVLDQLGDEEEEGSWESNYWPEGEQKFWESCWRELFDYALQESGFSSVDELPQLTIPAEILLTGLLIMADWIASNTRYFPLIPVEEVGSDTLYPARVDRAWEALDLTSPWEVQSDVTEPGAFAERFGFPPNEVQRAMLEAVSQAQEPGMFILEAQMGVGKTEAALGAAEILAKHGGEGGIFFGLPTQATANGIFGRLLAWAEKQPDGLEHSIKLAHGMAELNEAYLRLQQDTVRVEEDLEADPDADPESRVMVHQWFRGNKQGLLADFVIGTVDQLLMAALQQKHVMLRHLGLAGKVVVIDECHAYDAYMNCYLDRALTWLGRYKVPVILLSATLPAKRRVELVRAYLNGRTAPDGLWQTCRGYPLLTWTDGKQVEQTTIPLETEPRRVETFPLTEEQLTDTLRSALREGGCAGVIVNTVKKAQAIAAR
;
A
#
# COMPACT_ATOMS: atom_id res chain seq x y z
N MET A 1 -30.97 -6.23 -24.24
CA MET A 1 -30.08 -6.19 -25.41
C MET A 1 -29.28 -7.49 -25.43
N LYS A 2 -29.03 -8.12 -26.63
CA LYS A 2 -28.12 -9.27 -26.69
C LYS A 2 -26.71 -8.76 -26.33
N GLN A 3 -26.07 -9.41 -25.37
CA GLN A 3 -24.68 -9.14 -25.01
C GLN A 3 -23.81 -9.26 -26.27
N ARG A 4 -23.15 -8.18 -26.67
CA ARG A 4 -22.31 -8.14 -27.88
C ARG A 4 -20.94 -8.67 -27.46
N GLY A 5 -20.54 -9.83 -27.97
CA GLY A 5 -19.22 -10.39 -27.66
C GLY A 5 -18.10 -9.55 -28.30
N ILE A 6 -16.86 -9.72 -27.79
CA ILE A 6 -15.67 -9.08 -28.39
C ILE A 6 -15.50 -9.58 -29.85
N PRO A 7 -15.35 -8.68 -30.84
CA PRO A 7 -15.13 -9.04 -32.23
C PRO A 7 -13.93 -9.98 -32.43
N TYR A 8 -14.00 -10.85 -33.42
CA TYR A 8 -12.95 -11.86 -33.65
C TYR A 8 -11.57 -11.24 -33.85
N GLU A 9 -11.47 -10.18 -34.66
CA GLU A 9 -10.23 -9.45 -34.95
C GLU A 9 -9.61 -8.85 -33.70
N VAL A 10 -10.40 -8.35 -32.76
CA VAL A 10 -9.93 -7.83 -31.46
C VAL A 10 -9.39 -8.94 -30.56
N ARG A 11 -9.97 -10.13 -30.65
CA ARG A 11 -9.48 -11.30 -29.89
C ARG A 11 -8.12 -11.81 -30.36
N LEU A 12 -7.65 -11.39 -31.52
CA LEU A 12 -6.35 -11.79 -32.08
C LEU A 12 -5.16 -11.01 -31.50
N PHE A 13 -5.37 -9.86 -30.86
CA PHE A 13 -4.26 -9.09 -30.28
C PHE A 13 -3.61 -9.82 -29.11
N ALA A 14 -2.27 -9.81 -29.09
CA ALA A 14 -1.48 -10.43 -28.03
C ALA A 14 -1.31 -9.49 -26.84
N GLY A 15 -1.51 -10.01 -25.62
CA GLY A 15 -1.16 -9.35 -24.38
C GLY A 15 0.23 -9.75 -23.88
N LYS A 16 0.57 -11.06 -23.99
CA LYS A 16 1.84 -11.63 -23.51
C LYS A 16 2.22 -12.88 -24.31
N THR A 17 3.53 -13.16 -24.39
CA THR A 17 4.07 -14.41 -24.96
C THR A 17 4.94 -15.12 -23.93
N ASP A 18 5.11 -16.42 -24.09
CA ASP A 18 6.16 -17.16 -23.40
C ASP A 18 7.50 -16.89 -24.08
N PRO A 19 8.52 -16.37 -23.38
CA PRO A 19 9.82 -16.08 -23.98
C PRO A 19 10.62 -17.34 -24.39
N VAL A 20 10.24 -18.51 -23.88
CA VAL A 20 10.93 -19.77 -24.08
C VAL A 20 10.16 -20.69 -25.04
N ASN A 21 8.82 -20.69 -24.97
CA ASN A 21 7.95 -21.58 -25.72
C ASN A 21 6.92 -20.79 -26.54
N SER A 22 7.17 -20.65 -27.84
CA SER A 22 6.28 -19.96 -28.78
C SER A 22 4.91 -20.64 -28.99
N GLY A 23 4.69 -21.83 -28.42
CA GLY A 23 3.39 -22.50 -28.41
C GLY A 23 2.38 -21.98 -27.39
N PHE A 24 2.78 -21.03 -26.51
CA PHE A 24 1.91 -20.47 -25.49
C PHE A 24 1.89 -18.94 -25.53
N TRP A 25 0.71 -18.39 -25.29
CA TRP A 25 0.49 -16.95 -25.27
C TRP A 25 -0.67 -16.56 -24.34
N LEU A 26 -0.85 -15.27 -24.13
CA LEU A 26 -2.05 -14.71 -23.49
C LEU A 26 -2.66 -13.68 -24.44
N PRO A 27 -3.88 -13.91 -24.97
CA PRO A 27 -4.61 -12.89 -25.71
C PRO A 27 -4.84 -11.65 -24.86
N LEU A 28 -4.79 -10.47 -25.45
CA LEU A 28 -4.97 -9.20 -24.72
C LEU A 28 -6.31 -9.15 -24.00
N TRP A 29 -7.40 -9.48 -24.69
CA TRP A 29 -8.74 -9.45 -24.08
C TRP A 29 -8.88 -10.35 -22.85
N MET A 30 -8.15 -11.48 -22.83
CA MET A 30 -8.16 -12.39 -21.69
C MET A 30 -7.39 -11.78 -20.51
N HIS A 31 -6.22 -11.19 -20.75
CA HIS A 31 -5.47 -10.46 -19.74
C HIS A 31 -6.29 -9.31 -19.13
N LEU A 32 -6.98 -8.53 -19.96
CA LEU A 32 -7.84 -7.44 -19.51
C LEU A 32 -8.99 -7.94 -18.64
N ARG A 33 -9.63 -9.03 -19.05
CA ARG A 33 -10.68 -9.70 -18.27
C ARG A 33 -10.16 -10.24 -16.94
N ASP A 34 -9.00 -10.90 -16.95
CA ASP A 34 -8.37 -11.42 -15.73
C ASP A 34 -8.06 -10.27 -14.76
N THR A 35 -7.51 -9.16 -15.26
CA THR A 35 -7.24 -7.95 -14.46
C THR A 35 -8.53 -7.33 -13.93
N ALA A 36 -9.57 -7.23 -14.75
CA ALA A 36 -10.87 -6.69 -14.34
C ALA A 36 -11.51 -7.54 -13.22
N GLY A 37 -11.46 -8.86 -13.33
CA GLY A 37 -11.95 -9.77 -12.31
C GLY A 37 -11.18 -9.65 -10.99
N ILE A 38 -9.85 -9.55 -11.05
CA ILE A 38 -9.02 -9.30 -9.85
C ILE A 38 -9.31 -7.93 -9.25
N MET A 39 -9.49 -6.87 -10.05
CA MET A 39 -9.89 -5.54 -9.56
C MET A 39 -11.19 -5.61 -8.76
N VAL A 40 -12.21 -6.31 -9.27
CA VAL A 40 -13.49 -6.52 -8.58
C VAL A 40 -13.28 -7.26 -7.25
N TYR A 41 -12.51 -8.35 -7.24
CA TYR A 41 -12.26 -9.11 -6.00
C TYR A 41 -11.46 -8.32 -4.97
N LEU A 42 -10.47 -7.54 -5.40
CA LEU A 42 -9.73 -6.65 -4.51
C LEU A 42 -10.66 -5.62 -3.86
N VAL A 43 -11.56 -5.01 -4.63
CA VAL A 43 -12.55 -4.06 -4.08
C VAL A 43 -13.50 -4.74 -3.11
N GLN A 44 -14.04 -5.90 -3.45
CA GLN A 44 -15.10 -6.54 -2.67
C GLN A 44 -14.59 -7.30 -1.45
N ARG A 45 -13.37 -7.86 -1.50
CA ARG A 45 -12.89 -8.84 -0.52
C ARG A 45 -11.63 -8.44 0.23
N TRP A 46 -10.82 -7.52 -0.33
CA TRP A 46 -9.52 -7.17 0.25
C TRP A 46 -9.41 -5.70 0.68
N LEU A 47 -10.14 -4.79 0.05
CA LEU A 47 -10.05 -3.37 0.35
C LEU A 47 -10.77 -3.08 1.68
N SER A 48 -10.11 -2.36 2.62
CA SER A 48 -10.74 -1.93 3.87
C SER A 48 -11.79 -0.84 3.64
N ASP A 49 -12.72 -0.70 4.57
CA ASP A 49 -13.80 0.29 4.47
C ASP A 49 -13.26 1.73 4.44
N SER A 50 -12.20 2.02 5.21
CA SER A 50 -11.55 3.33 5.17
C SER A 50 -11.04 3.69 3.78
N VAL A 51 -10.40 2.75 3.06
CA VAL A 51 -9.91 3.01 1.68
C VAL A 51 -11.07 3.22 0.71
N ARG A 52 -12.17 2.45 0.83
CA ARG A 52 -13.39 2.67 0.03
C ARG A 52 -13.94 4.08 0.24
N GLN A 53 -14.01 4.53 1.51
CA GLN A 53 -14.44 5.89 1.87
C GLN A 53 -13.50 6.97 1.29
N HIS A 54 -12.18 6.74 1.28
CA HIS A 54 -11.20 7.69 0.74
C HIS A 54 -11.29 7.83 -0.78
N ILE A 55 -11.66 6.77 -1.49
CA ILE A 55 -11.95 6.81 -2.93
C ILE A 55 -13.22 7.66 -3.18
N GLY A 56 -14.21 7.55 -2.28
CA GLY A 56 -15.39 8.43 -2.27
C GLY A 56 -16.39 8.14 -3.37
N LEU A 57 -16.41 6.93 -3.92
CA LEU A 57 -17.47 6.38 -4.77
C LEU A 57 -18.34 5.45 -3.93
N ASP A 58 -19.64 5.36 -4.24
CA ASP A 58 -20.47 4.31 -3.64
C ASP A 58 -19.99 2.91 -4.06
N GLU A 59 -20.41 1.89 -3.35
CA GLU A 59 -19.88 0.52 -3.49
C GLU A 59 -20.09 -0.05 -4.91
N ASP A 60 -21.27 0.17 -5.49
CA ASP A 60 -21.60 -0.31 -6.83
C ASP A 60 -20.76 0.43 -7.88
N LEU A 61 -20.71 1.76 -7.80
CA LEU A 61 -19.93 2.59 -8.71
C LEU A 61 -18.43 2.34 -8.59
N LEU A 62 -17.92 2.08 -7.39
CA LEU A 62 -16.52 1.70 -7.17
C LEU A 62 -16.20 0.37 -7.83
N THR A 63 -17.05 -0.64 -7.65
CA THR A 63 -16.89 -1.96 -8.26
C THR A 63 -16.94 -1.86 -9.78
N GLN A 64 -17.90 -1.13 -10.35
CA GLN A 64 -18.02 -0.88 -11.78
C GLN A 64 -16.78 -0.15 -12.34
N THR A 65 -16.32 0.89 -11.64
CA THR A 65 -15.13 1.67 -12.02
C THR A 65 -13.87 0.82 -12.00
N ALA A 66 -13.70 -0.02 -10.98
CA ALA A 66 -12.58 -0.95 -10.86
C ALA A 66 -12.59 -1.99 -11.99
N CYS A 67 -13.75 -2.56 -12.31
CA CYS A 67 -13.93 -3.46 -13.45
C CYS A 67 -13.53 -2.77 -14.75
N PHE A 68 -14.05 -1.57 -15.01
CA PHE A 68 -13.73 -0.79 -16.20
C PHE A 68 -12.23 -0.52 -16.34
N LEU A 69 -11.57 -0.04 -15.28
CA LEU A 69 -10.13 0.20 -15.29
C LEU A 69 -9.33 -1.05 -15.62
N GLY A 70 -9.71 -2.22 -15.08
CA GLY A 70 -9.10 -3.50 -15.42
C GLY A 70 -9.25 -3.85 -16.91
N TRP A 71 -10.40 -3.56 -17.53
CA TRP A 71 -10.64 -3.79 -18.94
C TRP A 71 -9.87 -2.85 -19.88
N VAL A 72 -9.53 -1.63 -19.46
CA VAL A 72 -8.96 -0.62 -20.36
C VAL A 72 -7.50 -0.27 -20.11
N HIS A 73 -6.89 -0.73 -19.00
CA HIS A 73 -5.54 -0.29 -18.60
C HIS A 73 -4.47 -0.52 -19.67
N ASP A 74 -4.59 -1.60 -20.40
CA ASP A 74 -3.65 -2.05 -21.44
C ASP A 74 -4.17 -1.87 -22.87
N LEU A 75 -5.17 -0.99 -23.08
CA LEU A 75 -5.73 -0.69 -24.40
C LEU A 75 -4.65 -0.24 -25.40
N GLY A 76 -3.59 0.41 -24.93
CA GLY A 76 -2.43 0.82 -25.72
C GLY A 76 -1.60 -0.34 -26.31
N LYS A 77 -1.84 -1.58 -25.86
CA LYS A 77 -1.29 -2.77 -26.52
C LYS A 77 -1.93 -3.00 -27.90
N ILE A 78 -3.10 -2.43 -28.19
CA ILE A 78 -3.66 -2.38 -29.54
C ILE A 78 -3.01 -1.20 -30.29
N SER A 79 -1.74 -1.39 -30.65
CA SER A 79 -0.95 -0.46 -31.45
C SER A 79 0.05 -1.24 -32.29
N ALA A 80 0.37 -0.76 -33.50
CA ALA A 80 1.32 -1.41 -34.41
C ALA A 80 2.70 -1.57 -33.75
N ASN A 81 3.09 -0.57 -32.95
CA ASN A 81 4.36 -0.51 -32.25
C ASN A 81 4.50 -1.58 -31.14
N PHE A 82 3.38 -2.02 -30.55
CA PHE A 82 3.34 -3.11 -29.58
C PHE A 82 3.13 -4.46 -30.29
N GLN A 83 2.15 -4.56 -31.19
CA GLN A 83 1.78 -5.82 -31.83
C GLN A 83 2.83 -6.33 -32.83
N GLY A 84 3.49 -5.45 -33.55
CA GLY A 84 4.50 -5.88 -34.55
C GLY A 84 5.59 -6.78 -33.96
N PRO A 85 6.30 -6.37 -32.90
CA PRO A 85 7.34 -7.19 -32.29
C PRO A 85 6.84 -8.45 -31.59
N ILE A 86 5.71 -8.36 -30.87
CA ILE A 86 5.17 -9.52 -30.14
C ILE A 86 4.62 -10.58 -31.09
N MET A 87 3.96 -10.18 -32.16
CA MET A 87 3.43 -11.06 -33.18
C MET A 87 4.53 -11.73 -34.02
N ALA A 88 5.73 -11.17 -34.08
CA ALA A 88 6.88 -11.85 -34.71
C ALA A 88 7.24 -13.17 -34.02
N GLN A 89 6.87 -13.35 -32.76
CA GLN A 89 7.09 -14.54 -31.95
C GLN A 89 5.90 -15.52 -31.99
N LEU A 90 4.78 -15.15 -32.64
CA LEU A 90 3.50 -15.88 -32.66
C LEU A 90 3.04 -16.11 -34.11
N PRO A 91 3.60 -17.08 -34.86
CA PRO A 91 3.32 -17.27 -36.29
C PRO A 91 1.82 -17.45 -36.60
N GLU A 92 1.11 -18.26 -35.84
CA GLU A 92 -0.30 -18.57 -36.10
C GLU A 92 -1.23 -17.39 -35.78
N PRO A 93 -1.21 -16.73 -34.58
CA PRO A 93 -1.95 -15.51 -34.36
C PRO A 93 -1.62 -14.39 -35.34
N ARG A 94 -0.35 -14.23 -35.69
CA ARG A 94 0.13 -13.28 -36.69
C ARG A 94 -0.54 -13.49 -38.05
N GLN A 95 -0.49 -14.71 -38.59
CA GLN A 95 -1.09 -15.03 -39.88
C GLN A 95 -2.60 -14.71 -39.93
N ARG A 96 -3.30 -14.89 -38.81
CA ARG A 96 -4.73 -14.55 -38.70
C ARG A 96 -4.96 -13.05 -38.67
N LEU A 97 -4.15 -12.30 -37.89
CA LEU A 97 -4.24 -10.86 -37.79
C LEU A 97 -3.81 -10.13 -39.08
N GLU A 98 -2.83 -10.67 -39.82
CA GLU A 98 -2.37 -10.12 -41.09
C GLU A 98 -3.42 -10.13 -42.21
N LYS A 99 -4.58 -10.77 -42.00
CA LYS A 99 -5.77 -10.62 -42.88
C LYS A 99 -6.45 -9.25 -42.75
N TYR A 100 -6.18 -8.52 -41.67
CA TYR A 100 -6.82 -7.25 -41.33
C TYR A 100 -5.84 -6.08 -41.37
N THR A 101 -4.57 -6.28 -41.02
CA THR A 101 -3.54 -5.24 -40.90
C THR A 101 -2.15 -5.80 -41.26
N THR A 102 -1.25 -4.94 -41.73
CA THR A 102 0.12 -5.37 -42.15
C THR A 102 1.10 -5.52 -40.99
N LEU A 103 0.76 -5.12 -39.78
CA LEU A 103 1.63 -5.15 -38.58
C LEU A 103 3.00 -4.45 -38.75
N ARG A 104 3.09 -3.49 -39.68
CA ARG A 104 4.31 -2.70 -39.88
C ARG A 104 4.52 -1.73 -38.74
N TYR A 105 5.73 -1.64 -38.23
CA TYR A 105 6.09 -0.75 -37.13
C TYR A 105 7.51 -0.19 -37.33
N ARG A 106 7.86 0.87 -36.58
CA ARG A 106 9.19 1.49 -36.59
C ARG A 106 9.90 1.23 -35.26
N GLU A 107 10.86 0.31 -35.24
CA GLU A 107 11.58 -0.11 -34.03
C GLU A 107 12.18 1.07 -33.24
N GLN A 108 12.80 2.03 -33.94
CA GLN A 108 13.41 3.20 -33.33
C GLN A 108 12.44 4.12 -32.59
N ASN A 109 11.14 4.06 -32.91
CA ASN A 109 10.11 4.91 -32.33
C ASN A 109 9.40 4.27 -31.13
N ARG A 110 9.60 2.96 -30.86
CA ARG A 110 8.92 2.21 -29.80
C ARG A 110 8.98 2.89 -28.42
N LYS A 111 10.13 3.45 -28.06
CA LYS A 111 10.36 4.10 -26.76
C LYS A 111 9.48 5.32 -26.52
N TYR A 112 8.94 5.95 -27.57
CA TYR A 112 8.15 7.18 -27.50
C TYR A 112 6.64 6.91 -27.31
N SER A 113 6.17 5.69 -27.58
CA SER A 113 4.77 5.28 -27.39
C SER A 113 4.71 3.95 -26.62
N ARG A 114 5.17 3.97 -25.37
CA ARG A 114 5.04 2.80 -24.48
C ARG A 114 3.55 2.53 -24.25
N HIS A 115 3.16 1.26 -24.16
CA HIS A 115 1.75 0.88 -24.09
C HIS A 115 0.96 1.56 -22.96
N ALA A 116 1.54 1.84 -21.79
CA ALA A 116 0.89 2.58 -20.73
C ALA A 116 0.56 4.03 -21.15
N LEU A 117 1.52 4.72 -21.80
CA LEU A 117 1.29 6.05 -22.36
C LEU A 117 0.26 5.99 -23.50
N ALA A 118 0.36 4.98 -24.36
CA ALA A 118 -0.59 4.77 -25.44
C ALA A 118 -2.00 4.49 -24.90
N SER A 119 -2.14 3.74 -23.80
CA SER A 119 -3.44 3.51 -23.15
C SER A 119 -4.09 4.82 -22.72
N GLU A 120 -3.34 5.71 -22.06
CA GLU A 120 -3.86 7.03 -21.64
C GLU A 120 -4.26 7.88 -22.85
N ALA A 121 -3.42 7.92 -23.90
CA ALA A 121 -3.71 8.69 -25.12
C ALA A 121 -4.97 8.19 -25.84
N ILE A 122 -5.10 6.87 -26.03
CA ILE A 122 -6.28 6.27 -26.66
C ILE A 122 -7.54 6.53 -25.83
N LEU A 123 -7.47 6.39 -24.49
CA LEU A 123 -8.61 6.65 -23.60
C LEU A 123 -9.06 8.11 -23.68
N ARG A 124 -8.12 9.07 -23.73
CA ARG A 124 -8.46 10.49 -23.93
C ARG A 124 -9.06 10.76 -25.30
N TRP A 125 -8.55 10.12 -26.35
CA TRP A 125 -9.11 10.19 -27.70
C TRP A 125 -10.56 9.65 -27.73
N LEU A 126 -10.86 8.58 -26.96
CA LEU A 126 -12.20 8.03 -26.75
C LEU A 126 -13.08 8.87 -25.81
N LYS A 127 -12.62 10.05 -25.37
CA LYS A 127 -13.30 10.98 -24.46
C LYS A 127 -13.54 10.40 -23.05
N CYS A 128 -12.75 9.41 -22.64
CA CYS A 128 -12.76 8.93 -21.26
C CYS A 128 -12.35 10.06 -20.31
N PRO A 129 -12.94 10.16 -19.10
CA PRO A 129 -12.52 11.14 -18.09
C PRO A 129 -11.02 11.10 -17.81
N ASN A 130 -10.39 12.27 -17.75
CA ASN A 130 -8.92 12.39 -17.63
C ASN A 130 -8.36 11.63 -16.43
N GLY A 131 -9.05 11.62 -15.28
CA GLY A 131 -8.61 10.89 -14.09
C GLY A 131 -8.53 9.38 -14.33
N LEU A 132 -9.54 8.78 -14.97
CA LEU A 132 -9.54 7.35 -15.31
C LEU A 132 -8.46 7.01 -16.35
N ALA A 133 -8.32 7.86 -17.38
CA ALA A 133 -7.26 7.70 -18.38
C ALA A 133 -5.86 7.77 -17.75
N SER A 134 -5.65 8.69 -16.80
CA SER A 134 -4.40 8.84 -16.06
C SER A 134 -4.10 7.64 -15.15
N VAL A 135 -5.12 7.08 -14.50
CA VAL A 135 -4.99 5.83 -13.71
C VAL A 135 -4.49 4.69 -14.61
N ALA A 136 -5.12 4.50 -15.77
CA ALA A 136 -4.68 3.51 -16.75
C ALA A 136 -3.24 3.78 -17.24
N GLY A 137 -2.90 5.03 -17.56
CA GLY A 137 -1.56 5.42 -18.01
C GLY A 137 -0.46 5.26 -16.95
N ALA A 138 -0.84 5.21 -15.67
CA ALA A 138 0.08 5.11 -14.54
C ALA A 138 0.34 3.69 -14.03
N HIS A 139 -0.30 2.64 -14.58
CA HIS A 139 -0.23 1.26 -14.05
C HIS A 139 1.19 0.67 -13.99
N HIS A 140 2.15 1.20 -14.74
CA HIS A 140 3.58 0.88 -14.60
C HIS A 140 4.31 1.68 -13.51
N GLY A 141 3.57 2.40 -12.66
CA GLY A 141 4.05 3.02 -11.43
C GLY A 141 4.51 4.46 -11.56
N LYS A 142 4.30 5.11 -12.70
CA LYS A 142 4.51 6.56 -12.90
C LYS A 142 3.41 7.13 -13.78
N PRO A 143 2.77 8.25 -13.35
CA PRO A 143 1.88 9.01 -14.21
C PRO A 143 2.63 9.52 -15.45
N GLN A 144 1.91 9.65 -16.55
CA GLN A 144 2.43 10.26 -17.77
C GLN A 144 2.44 11.79 -17.63
N THR A 145 3.28 12.47 -18.39
CA THR A 145 3.20 13.94 -18.46
C THR A 145 2.12 14.34 -19.46
N GLY A 146 1.41 15.43 -19.18
CA GLY A 146 0.36 15.90 -20.09
C GLY A 146 0.90 16.19 -21.50
N LYS A 147 2.15 16.67 -21.62
CA LYS A 147 2.79 16.89 -22.90
C LYS A 147 3.02 15.57 -23.66
N ASP A 148 3.58 14.56 -22.99
CA ASP A 148 3.85 13.27 -23.63
C ASP A 148 2.56 12.63 -24.15
N VAL A 149 1.44 12.80 -23.44
CA VAL A 149 0.13 12.27 -23.84
C VAL A 149 -0.43 13.01 -25.07
N LEU A 150 -0.35 14.36 -25.08
CA LEU A 150 -0.81 15.19 -26.20
C LEU A 150 0.00 14.94 -27.46
N ASP A 151 1.29 14.63 -27.34
CA ASP A 151 2.18 14.33 -28.46
C ASP A 151 1.85 12.98 -29.14
N GLN A 152 0.98 12.12 -28.57
CA GLN A 152 0.70 10.77 -29.11
C GLN A 152 -0.27 10.81 -30.29
N LEU A 153 -1.47 11.25 -30.01
CA LEU A 153 -2.59 11.30 -30.96
C LEU A 153 -3.06 12.75 -31.05
N GLY A 154 -3.15 13.28 -32.26
CA GLY A 154 -3.70 14.61 -32.51
C GLY A 154 -5.21 14.68 -32.25
N ASP A 155 -5.71 15.91 -32.08
CA ASP A 155 -7.16 16.18 -32.19
C ASP A 155 -7.59 16.10 -33.68
N GLU A 156 -8.90 16.15 -33.94
CA GLU A 156 -9.45 16.05 -35.32
C GLU A 156 -8.86 17.11 -36.30
N GLU A 157 -8.26 18.19 -35.78
CA GLU A 157 -7.67 19.29 -36.54
C GLU A 157 -6.12 19.34 -36.53
N GLU A 158 -5.47 18.55 -35.64
CA GLU A 158 -4.00 18.52 -35.50
C GLU A 158 -3.48 17.08 -35.56
N GLU A 159 -2.42 16.84 -36.36
CA GLU A 159 -1.72 15.55 -36.38
C GLU A 159 -0.90 15.35 -35.11
N GLY A 160 -1.05 14.21 -34.45
CA GLY A 160 -0.19 13.81 -33.34
C GLY A 160 1.20 13.41 -33.81
N SER A 161 2.24 13.76 -33.04
CA SER A 161 3.64 13.53 -33.41
C SER A 161 4.01 12.05 -33.57
N TRP A 162 3.24 11.14 -32.94
CA TRP A 162 3.56 9.71 -32.86
C TRP A 162 2.48 8.78 -33.40
N GLU A 163 1.51 9.26 -34.21
CA GLU A 163 0.44 8.46 -34.78
C GLU A 163 0.92 7.22 -35.56
N SER A 164 2.05 7.34 -36.24
CA SER A 164 2.66 6.22 -36.97
C SER A 164 3.11 5.03 -36.07
N ASN A 165 3.07 5.20 -34.73
CA ASN A 165 3.30 4.11 -33.79
C ASN A 165 2.05 3.29 -33.49
N TYR A 166 0.86 3.86 -33.79
CA TYR A 166 -0.44 3.25 -33.49
C TYR A 166 -0.95 2.41 -34.64
N TRP A 167 -0.78 2.86 -35.88
CA TRP A 167 -1.21 2.17 -37.09
C TRP A 167 -0.24 2.33 -38.27
N PRO A 168 -0.19 1.32 -39.17
CA PRO A 168 0.46 1.47 -40.46
C PRO A 168 -0.25 2.49 -41.35
N GLU A 169 0.48 3.09 -42.30
CA GLU A 169 -0.07 4.06 -43.23
C GLU A 169 -1.30 3.52 -43.98
N GLY A 170 -2.41 4.26 -43.93
CA GLY A 170 -3.67 3.88 -44.58
C GLY A 170 -4.54 2.88 -43.80
N GLU A 171 -4.12 2.41 -42.63
CA GLU A 171 -4.86 1.40 -41.84
C GLU A 171 -5.52 1.98 -40.56
N GLN A 172 -5.50 3.29 -40.35
CA GLN A 172 -6.04 3.98 -39.17
C GLN A 172 -7.43 3.49 -38.76
N LYS A 173 -8.40 3.42 -39.70
CA LYS A 173 -9.78 3.04 -39.42
C LYS A 173 -9.92 1.66 -38.78
N PHE A 174 -9.07 0.69 -39.13
CA PHE A 174 -9.10 -0.63 -38.55
C PHE A 174 -8.70 -0.57 -37.05
N TRP A 175 -7.60 0.11 -36.73
CA TRP A 175 -7.10 0.20 -35.37
C TRP A 175 -8.04 0.99 -34.47
N GLU A 176 -8.55 2.13 -34.94
CA GLU A 176 -9.55 2.91 -34.22
C GLU A 176 -10.85 2.12 -33.96
N SER A 177 -11.30 1.32 -34.94
CA SER A 177 -12.48 0.47 -34.74
C SER A 177 -12.23 -0.58 -33.65
N CYS A 178 -11.02 -1.19 -33.59
CA CYS A 178 -10.66 -2.12 -32.55
C CYS A 178 -10.65 -1.46 -31.15
N TRP A 179 -10.17 -0.22 -31.03
CA TRP A 179 -10.22 0.53 -29.78
C TRP A 179 -11.65 0.79 -29.33
N ARG A 180 -12.51 1.29 -30.23
CA ARG A 180 -13.92 1.57 -29.92
C ARG A 180 -14.66 0.30 -29.52
N GLU A 181 -14.53 -0.77 -30.26
CA GLU A 181 -15.21 -2.04 -29.95
C GLU A 181 -14.79 -2.62 -28.59
N LEU A 182 -13.50 -2.56 -28.24
CA LEU A 182 -13.04 -3.02 -26.93
C LEU A 182 -13.45 -2.08 -25.79
N PHE A 183 -13.44 -0.76 -26.04
CA PHE A 183 -13.87 0.23 -25.08
C PHE A 183 -15.38 0.14 -24.79
N ASP A 184 -16.21 0.02 -25.85
CA ASP A 184 -17.66 -0.16 -25.73
C ASP A 184 -17.98 -1.47 -24.99
N TYR A 185 -17.21 -2.54 -25.28
CA TYR A 185 -17.32 -3.81 -24.55
C TYR A 185 -16.97 -3.63 -23.07
N ALA A 186 -15.89 -2.91 -22.77
CA ALA A 186 -15.46 -2.62 -21.39
C ALA A 186 -16.53 -1.84 -20.61
N LEU A 187 -17.15 -0.82 -21.22
CA LEU A 187 -18.28 -0.08 -20.62
C LEU A 187 -19.41 -1.05 -20.28
N GLN A 188 -19.84 -1.86 -21.24
CA GLN A 188 -20.97 -2.79 -21.06
C GLN A 188 -20.70 -3.84 -19.97
N GLU A 189 -19.52 -4.47 -19.97
CA GLU A 189 -19.13 -5.48 -18.95
C GLU A 189 -19.02 -4.88 -17.55
N SER A 190 -18.70 -3.59 -17.46
CA SER A 190 -18.60 -2.86 -16.20
C SER A 190 -19.93 -2.23 -15.75
N GLY A 191 -21.00 -2.39 -16.54
CA GLY A 191 -22.33 -1.91 -16.20
C GLY A 191 -22.62 -0.45 -16.60
N PHE A 192 -21.74 0.19 -17.39
CA PHE A 192 -21.98 1.54 -17.93
C PHE A 192 -22.64 1.47 -19.30
N SER A 193 -23.60 2.37 -19.55
CA SER A 193 -24.29 2.46 -20.85
C SER A 193 -23.56 3.39 -21.83
N SER A 194 -22.79 4.33 -21.32
CA SER A 194 -22.01 5.29 -22.11
C SER A 194 -20.81 5.85 -21.34
N VAL A 195 -19.88 6.50 -22.06
CA VAL A 195 -18.74 7.19 -21.48
C VAL A 195 -19.14 8.33 -20.51
N ASP A 196 -20.31 8.92 -20.71
CA ASP A 196 -20.81 10.03 -19.88
C ASP A 196 -21.19 9.58 -18.46
N GLU A 197 -21.41 8.28 -18.25
CA GLU A 197 -21.72 7.71 -16.93
C GLU A 197 -20.45 7.44 -16.09
N LEU A 198 -19.27 7.51 -16.70
CA LEU A 198 -18.01 7.29 -16.00
C LEU A 198 -17.74 8.39 -14.96
N PRO A 199 -17.30 8.04 -13.74
CA PRO A 199 -17.12 9.03 -12.68
C PRO A 199 -15.92 9.95 -12.91
N GLN A 200 -16.03 11.18 -12.39
CA GLN A 200 -14.88 12.07 -12.23
C GLN A 200 -14.18 11.73 -10.90
N LEU A 201 -12.90 11.47 -10.98
CA LEU A 201 -12.12 11.07 -9.80
C LEU A 201 -11.50 12.29 -9.10
N THR A 202 -11.37 12.20 -7.78
CA THR A 202 -10.51 13.10 -7.01
C THR A 202 -9.04 12.62 -7.09
N ILE A 203 -8.07 13.50 -6.83
CA ILE A 203 -6.65 13.10 -6.80
C ILE A 203 -6.39 11.94 -5.81
N PRO A 204 -6.94 11.93 -4.59
CA PRO A 204 -6.85 10.76 -3.71
C PRO A 204 -7.36 9.46 -4.36
N ALA A 205 -8.53 9.50 -5.01
CA ALA A 205 -9.11 8.35 -5.70
C ALA A 205 -8.22 7.86 -6.85
N GLU A 206 -7.69 8.77 -7.68
CA GLU A 206 -6.77 8.42 -8.78
C GLU A 206 -5.54 7.66 -8.26
N ILE A 207 -4.93 8.13 -7.16
CA ILE A 207 -3.73 7.51 -6.57
C ILE A 207 -4.05 6.12 -6.02
N LEU A 208 -5.15 5.97 -5.27
CA LEU A 208 -5.54 4.71 -4.65
C LEU A 208 -5.96 3.67 -5.71
N LEU A 209 -6.75 4.07 -6.70
CA LEU A 209 -7.15 3.21 -7.82
C LEU A 209 -5.95 2.82 -8.69
N THR A 210 -4.97 3.73 -8.89
CA THR A 210 -3.72 3.37 -9.57
C THR A 210 -2.95 2.31 -8.78
N GLY A 211 -2.85 2.44 -7.46
CA GLY A 211 -2.22 1.42 -6.60
C GLY A 211 -2.92 0.06 -6.72
N LEU A 212 -4.25 0.07 -6.70
CA LEU A 212 -5.07 -1.13 -6.84
C LEU A 212 -4.90 -1.78 -8.22
N LEU A 213 -4.88 -0.97 -9.29
CA LEU A 213 -4.68 -1.44 -10.65
C LEU A 213 -3.27 -2.05 -10.86
N ILE A 214 -2.22 -1.43 -10.29
CA ILE A 214 -0.86 -2.01 -10.31
C ILE A 214 -0.86 -3.39 -9.64
N MET A 215 -1.53 -3.52 -8.49
CA MET A 215 -1.64 -4.79 -7.78
C MET A 215 -2.38 -5.84 -8.64
N ALA A 216 -3.50 -5.48 -9.22
CA ALA A 216 -4.31 -6.37 -10.06
C ALA A 216 -3.57 -6.82 -11.33
N ASP A 217 -2.92 -5.90 -12.03
CA ASP A 217 -2.10 -6.22 -13.20
C ASP A 217 -0.95 -7.18 -12.86
N TRP A 218 -0.26 -6.96 -11.74
CA TRP A 218 0.82 -7.86 -11.31
C TRP A 218 0.32 -9.27 -10.98
N ILE A 219 -0.86 -9.39 -10.37
CA ILE A 219 -1.51 -10.68 -10.10
C ILE A 219 -1.91 -11.34 -11.43
N ALA A 220 -2.62 -10.63 -12.31
CA ALA A 220 -3.08 -11.14 -13.60
C ALA A 220 -1.94 -11.46 -14.58
N SER A 221 -0.78 -10.81 -14.40
CA SER A 221 0.44 -11.07 -15.17
C SER A 221 1.27 -12.24 -14.63
N ASN A 222 0.97 -12.78 -13.46
CA ASN A 222 1.70 -13.89 -12.86
C ASN A 222 1.21 -15.23 -13.43
N THR A 223 2.08 -15.94 -14.15
CA THR A 223 1.74 -17.21 -14.80
C THR A 223 1.46 -18.38 -13.85
N ARG A 224 1.81 -18.24 -12.56
CA ARG A 224 1.41 -19.19 -11.51
C ARG A 224 -0.10 -19.15 -11.28
N TYR A 225 -0.69 -17.96 -11.24
CA TYR A 225 -2.13 -17.74 -11.02
C TYR A 225 -2.91 -17.74 -12.34
N PHE A 226 -2.34 -17.15 -13.38
CA PHE A 226 -2.94 -16.99 -14.70
C PHE A 226 -2.06 -17.64 -15.78
N PRO A 227 -2.11 -18.98 -15.96
CA PRO A 227 -1.32 -19.68 -16.96
C PRO A 227 -1.60 -19.16 -18.37
N LEU A 228 -0.56 -19.18 -19.22
CA LEU A 228 -0.68 -18.94 -20.65
C LEU A 228 -1.51 -20.06 -21.31
N ILE A 229 -2.12 -19.76 -22.44
CA ILE A 229 -2.93 -20.72 -23.20
C ILE A 229 -2.22 -21.14 -24.50
N PRO A 230 -2.55 -22.33 -25.06
CA PRO A 230 -1.99 -22.76 -26.36
C PRO A 230 -2.36 -21.80 -27.49
N VAL A 231 -1.46 -21.60 -28.45
CA VAL A 231 -1.69 -20.73 -29.63
C VAL A 231 -2.78 -21.27 -30.56
N GLU A 232 -3.07 -22.57 -30.52
CA GLU A 232 -4.16 -23.19 -31.27
C GLU A 232 -5.54 -22.68 -30.87
N GLU A 233 -5.64 -22.15 -29.64
CA GLU A 233 -6.87 -21.55 -29.11
C GLU A 233 -7.06 -20.09 -29.54
N VAL A 234 -6.26 -19.59 -30.47
CA VAL A 234 -6.31 -18.25 -31.01
C VAL A 234 -7.71 -17.89 -31.54
N GLY A 235 -8.24 -16.75 -31.11
CA GLY A 235 -9.57 -16.28 -31.52
C GLY A 235 -10.74 -17.07 -30.91
N SER A 236 -10.49 -18.07 -30.07
CA SER A 236 -11.52 -18.75 -29.31
C SER A 236 -12.19 -17.75 -28.36
N ASP A 237 -13.53 -17.83 -28.26
CA ASP A 237 -14.32 -17.16 -27.24
C ASP A 237 -14.66 -18.09 -26.08
N THR A 238 -14.01 -19.26 -26.03
CA THR A 238 -14.08 -20.13 -24.87
C THR A 238 -13.65 -19.32 -23.66
N LEU A 239 -14.63 -18.91 -22.91
CA LEU A 239 -14.41 -18.32 -21.60
C LEU A 239 -13.85 -19.45 -20.74
N TYR A 240 -12.68 -19.24 -20.16
CA TYR A 240 -12.20 -20.09 -19.08
C TYR A 240 -12.99 -19.69 -17.83
N PRO A 241 -14.21 -20.24 -17.61
CA PRO A 241 -15.00 -19.90 -16.43
C PRO A 241 -14.18 -20.29 -15.20
N ALA A 242 -14.36 -19.58 -14.12
CA ALA A 242 -13.61 -19.78 -12.89
C ALA A 242 -12.07 -19.54 -12.99
N ARG A 243 -11.56 -18.91 -14.07
CA ARG A 243 -10.13 -18.59 -14.16
C ARG A 243 -9.72 -17.59 -13.07
N VAL A 244 -10.52 -16.55 -12.87
CA VAL A 244 -10.32 -15.53 -11.83
C VAL A 244 -10.58 -16.13 -10.44
N ASP A 245 -11.62 -16.95 -10.27
CA ASP A 245 -11.95 -17.60 -8.99
C ASP A 245 -10.81 -18.48 -8.51
N ARG A 246 -10.30 -19.35 -9.38
CA ARG A 246 -9.15 -20.22 -9.07
C ARG A 246 -7.89 -19.43 -8.74
N ALA A 247 -7.64 -18.33 -9.47
CA ALA A 247 -6.49 -17.47 -9.20
C ALA A 247 -6.62 -16.79 -7.85
N TRP A 248 -7.83 -16.34 -7.50
CA TRP A 248 -8.12 -15.72 -6.21
C TRP A 248 -7.94 -16.69 -5.05
N GLU A 249 -8.49 -17.90 -5.15
CA GLU A 249 -8.31 -18.97 -4.17
C GLU A 249 -6.83 -19.34 -4.00
N ALA A 250 -6.09 -19.50 -5.12
CA ALA A 250 -4.65 -19.79 -5.07
C ALA A 250 -3.78 -18.63 -4.58
N LEU A 251 -4.28 -17.39 -4.63
CA LEU A 251 -3.60 -16.21 -4.12
C LEU A 251 -3.70 -16.12 -2.61
N ASP A 252 -4.79 -16.63 -2.03
CA ASP A 252 -5.05 -16.76 -0.59
C ASP A 252 -4.80 -15.46 0.20
N LEU A 253 -5.28 -14.33 -0.33
CA LEU A 253 -5.18 -13.05 0.38
C LEU A 253 -6.13 -13.01 1.57
N THR A 254 -5.58 -12.68 2.72
CA THR A 254 -6.36 -12.44 3.95
C THR A 254 -7.35 -11.28 3.77
N SER A 255 -8.51 -11.37 4.40
CA SER A 255 -9.42 -10.23 4.53
C SER A 255 -8.77 -9.14 5.38
N PRO A 256 -9.14 -7.86 5.19
CA PRO A 256 -8.66 -6.79 6.05
C PRO A 256 -8.97 -7.07 7.52
N TRP A 257 -8.09 -6.61 8.41
CA TRP A 257 -8.35 -6.68 9.84
C TRP A 257 -9.62 -5.91 10.22
N GLU A 258 -10.54 -6.61 10.90
CA GLU A 258 -11.77 -6.03 11.43
C GLU A 258 -11.78 -6.14 12.96
N VAL A 259 -11.82 -5.01 13.64
CA VAL A 259 -11.83 -4.99 15.09
C VAL A 259 -13.22 -5.34 15.61
N GLN A 260 -13.41 -6.58 16.05
CA GLN A 260 -14.67 -7.07 16.62
C GLN A 260 -14.94 -6.50 18.00
N SER A 261 -13.94 -6.57 18.90
CA SER A 261 -13.97 -5.94 20.22
C SER A 261 -12.69 -5.15 20.45
N ASP A 262 -12.80 -3.97 20.99
CA ASP A 262 -11.67 -3.12 21.33
C ASP A 262 -11.38 -3.07 22.83
N VAL A 263 -10.30 -2.40 23.19
CA VAL A 263 -9.82 -2.29 24.57
C VAL A 263 -10.69 -1.42 25.50
N THR A 264 -11.78 -0.81 25.01
CA THR A 264 -12.73 -0.06 25.85
C THR A 264 -13.68 -0.99 26.61
N GLU A 265 -13.81 -2.24 26.20
CA GLU A 265 -14.59 -3.23 26.91
C GLU A 265 -13.96 -3.57 28.28
N PRO A 266 -14.75 -3.80 29.32
CA PRO A 266 -14.23 -4.09 30.65
C PRO A 266 -13.29 -5.31 30.67
N GLY A 267 -12.03 -5.07 31.09
CA GLY A 267 -11.01 -6.13 31.15
C GLY A 267 -10.24 -6.36 29.87
N ALA A 268 -10.74 -5.92 28.70
CA ALA A 268 -10.11 -6.21 27.39
C ALA A 268 -8.67 -5.70 27.27
N PHE A 269 -8.35 -4.54 27.82
CA PHE A 269 -6.97 -4.06 27.86
C PHE A 269 -6.05 -5.01 28.63
N ALA A 270 -6.47 -5.50 29.78
CA ALA A 270 -5.69 -6.43 30.60
C ALA A 270 -5.55 -7.81 29.92
N GLU A 271 -6.55 -8.28 29.22
CA GLU A 271 -6.49 -9.50 28.41
C GLU A 271 -5.48 -9.35 27.25
N ARG A 272 -5.51 -8.18 26.58
CA ARG A 272 -4.64 -7.87 25.45
C ARG A 272 -3.19 -7.72 25.85
N PHE A 273 -2.92 -6.98 26.92
CA PHE A 273 -1.57 -6.56 27.31
C PHE A 273 -1.04 -7.27 28.57
N GLY A 274 -1.87 -7.98 29.32
CA GLY A 274 -1.47 -8.71 30.54
C GLY A 274 -1.46 -7.86 31.83
N PHE A 275 -1.89 -6.59 31.76
CA PHE A 275 -1.97 -5.67 32.91
C PHE A 275 -3.04 -4.58 32.69
N PRO A 276 -3.61 -3.97 33.73
CA PRO A 276 -4.57 -2.91 33.60
C PRO A 276 -3.93 -1.60 33.08
N PRO A 277 -4.67 -0.73 32.36
CA PRO A 277 -4.12 0.51 31.83
C PRO A 277 -3.75 1.49 32.94
N ASN A 278 -2.58 2.13 32.80
CA ASN A 278 -2.14 3.24 33.64
C ASN A 278 -2.75 4.59 33.19
N GLU A 279 -2.42 5.69 33.90
CA GLU A 279 -2.98 7.02 33.63
C GLU A 279 -2.70 7.51 32.19
N VAL A 280 -1.48 7.27 31.66
CA VAL A 280 -1.11 7.69 30.31
C VAL A 280 -1.89 6.88 29.26
N GLN A 281 -2.03 5.60 29.49
CA GLN A 281 -2.79 4.71 28.61
C GLN A 281 -4.28 5.07 28.65
N ARG A 282 -4.88 5.28 29.86
CA ARG A 282 -6.28 5.72 29.97
C ARG A 282 -6.54 7.03 29.24
N ALA A 283 -5.70 8.04 29.46
CA ALA A 283 -5.85 9.34 28.79
C ALA A 283 -5.82 9.22 27.27
N MET A 284 -4.96 8.36 26.73
CA MET A 284 -4.91 8.10 25.29
C MET A 284 -6.18 7.40 24.77
N LEU A 285 -6.64 6.35 25.46
CA LEU A 285 -7.85 5.61 25.09
C LEU A 285 -9.10 6.52 25.16
N GLU A 286 -9.20 7.36 26.18
CA GLU A 286 -10.29 8.33 26.31
C GLU A 286 -10.30 9.35 25.16
N ALA A 287 -9.14 9.89 24.80
CA ALA A 287 -9.04 10.87 23.73
C ALA A 287 -9.45 10.29 22.36
N VAL A 288 -8.99 9.07 22.02
CA VAL A 288 -9.38 8.44 20.75
C VAL A 288 -10.85 8.04 20.73
N SER A 289 -11.43 7.68 21.89
CA SER A 289 -12.87 7.37 22.02
C SER A 289 -13.75 8.61 21.87
N GLN A 290 -13.24 9.81 22.19
CA GLN A 290 -13.95 11.07 22.06
C GLN A 290 -13.88 11.64 20.63
N ALA A 291 -12.87 11.26 19.84
CA ALA A 291 -12.69 11.73 18.48
C ALA A 291 -13.84 11.25 17.58
N GLN A 292 -14.46 12.20 16.87
CA GLN A 292 -15.61 11.92 15.99
C GLN A 292 -15.20 11.58 14.56
N GLU A 293 -14.01 11.97 14.16
CA GLU A 293 -13.42 11.72 12.85
C GLU A 293 -11.99 11.19 13.03
N PRO A 294 -11.46 10.45 12.07
CA PRO A 294 -10.04 10.08 12.06
C PRO A 294 -9.16 11.32 12.19
N GLY A 295 -8.14 11.24 13.02
CA GLY A 295 -7.37 12.41 13.41
C GLY A 295 -5.91 12.11 13.68
N MET A 296 -5.23 13.08 14.29
CA MET A 296 -3.85 12.92 14.72
C MET A 296 -3.73 13.09 16.24
N PHE A 297 -3.00 12.17 16.87
CA PHE A 297 -2.78 12.10 18.31
C PHE A 297 -1.28 12.13 18.60
N ILE A 298 -0.82 13.07 19.40
CA ILE A 298 0.59 13.23 19.80
C ILE A 298 0.70 12.98 21.29
N LEU A 299 1.33 11.88 21.67
CA LEU A 299 1.57 11.52 23.07
C LEU A 299 3.02 11.82 23.46
N GLU A 300 3.22 12.83 24.28
CA GLU A 300 4.50 13.22 24.88
C GLU A 300 4.59 12.68 26.29
N ALA A 301 5.38 11.62 26.50
CA ALA A 301 5.54 11.00 27.81
C ALA A 301 6.91 10.32 27.95
N GLN A 302 7.40 10.21 29.18
CA GLN A 302 8.70 9.61 29.46
C GLN A 302 8.84 8.17 28.90
N MET A 303 10.09 7.73 28.72
CA MET A 303 10.38 6.36 28.31
C MET A 303 9.94 5.36 29.39
N GLY A 304 9.48 4.18 28.96
CA GLY A 304 9.06 3.11 29.86
C GLY A 304 7.68 3.26 30.50
N VAL A 305 6.91 4.29 30.15
CA VAL A 305 5.55 4.52 30.68
C VAL A 305 4.45 3.74 29.94
N GLY A 306 4.81 2.89 28.97
CA GLY A 306 3.84 2.09 28.22
C GLY A 306 3.19 2.83 27.04
N LYS A 307 3.93 3.75 26.37
CA LYS A 307 3.44 4.45 25.16
C LYS A 307 3.05 3.51 24.02
N THR A 308 3.77 2.40 23.86
CA THR A 308 3.50 1.42 22.81
C THR A 308 2.14 0.76 22.99
N GLU A 309 1.83 0.30 24.20
CA GLU A 309 0.53 -0.32 24.50
C GLU A 309 -0.60 0.71 24.43
N ALA A 310 -0.35 1.96 24.83
CA ALA A 310 -1.29 3.05 24.62
C ALA A 310 -1.60 3.24 23.13
N ALA A 311 -0.58 3.22 22.27
CA ALA A 311 -0.76 3.39 20.83
C ALA A 311 -1.47 2.20 20.18
N LEU A 312 -1.15 0.96 20.58
CA LEU A 312 -1.82 -0.23 20.05
C LEU A 312 -3.30 -0.29 20.46
N GLY A 313 -3.59 -0.01 21.74
CA GLY A 313 -4.97 0.07 22.19
C GLY A 313 -5.76 1.21 21.52
N ALA A 314 -5.14 2.36 21.35
CA ALA A 314 -5.72 3.46 20.58
C ALA A 314 -5.96 3.09 19.11
N ALA A 315 -5.04 2.33 18.51
CA ALA A 315 -5.19 1.88 17.13
C ALA A 315 -6.37 0.91 16.96
N GLU A 316 -6.67 0.05 17.92
CA GLU A 316 -7.88 -0.79 17.89
C GLU A 316 -9.17 0.07 17.87
N ILE A 317 -9.25 1.08 18.73
CA ILE A 317 -10.41 1.97 18.78
C ILE A 317 -10.56 2.75 17.46
N LEU A 318 -9.47 3.32 16.96
CA LEU A 318 -9.47 4.09 15.72
C LEU A 318 -9.84 3.21 14.53
N ALA A 319 -9.28 2.01 14.43
CA ALA A 319 -9.58 1.06 13.36
C ALA A 319 -11.05 0.64 13.38
N LYS A 320 -11.62 0.38 14.56
CA LYS A 320 -13.05 0.07 14.71
C LYS A 320 -13.96 1.21 14.25
N HIS A 321 -13.58 2.46 14.54
CA HIS A 321 -14.39 3.63 14.18
C HIS A 321 -14.26 4.02 12.71
N GLY A 322 -13.05 3.91 12.13
CA GLY A 322 -12.74 4.38 10.78
C GLY A 322 -12.81 3.28 9.71
N GLY A 323 -12.83 1.99 10.12
CA GLY A 323 -12.80 0.85 9.20
C GLY A 323 -11.39 0.62 8.59
N GLU A 324 -10.32 0.98 9.31
CA GLU A 324 -8.96 0.68 8.91
C GLU A 324 -8.68 -0.82 9.01
N GLY A 325 -8.09 -1.38 7.95
CA GLY A 325 -7.80 -2.80 7.82
C GLY A 325 -6.41 -3.22 8.30
N GLY A 326 -5.72 -2.40 9.13
CA GLY A 326 -4.42 -2.75 9.66
C GLY A 326 -3.68 -1.62 10.38
N ILE A 327 -2.39 -1.87 10.69
CA ILE A 327 -1.50 -0.91 11.37
C ILE A 327 -0.17 -0.82 10.64
N PHE A 328 0.34 0.40 10.50
CA PHE A 328 1.75 0.66 10.20
C PHE A 328 2.43 1.21 11.46
N PHE A 329 3.46 0.51 11.96
CA PHE A 329 4.25 0.92 13.11
C PHE A 329 5.66 1.32 12.68
N GLY A 330 5.93 2.62 12.59
CA GLY A 330 7.19 3.22 12.15
C GLY A 330 8.12 3.56 13.29
N LEU A 331 9.36 3.06 13.23
CA LEU A 331 10.42 3.26 14.24
C LEU A 331 11.64 3.97 13.64
N PRO A 332 12.45 4.66 14.44
CA PRO A 332 13.59 5.42 13.92
C PRO A 332 14.71 4.52 13.37
N THR A 333 14.87 3.31 13.88
CA THR A 333 15.97 2.41 13.48
C THR A 333 15.51 0.96 13.30
N GLN A 334 16.28 0.19 12.53
CA GLN A 334 16.06 -1.25 12.34
C GLN A 334 16.19 -2.03 13.66
N ALA A 335 17.09 -1.62 14.54
CA ALA A 335 17.31 -2.26 15.84
C ALA A 335 16.09 -2.10 16.75
N THR A 336 15.46 -0.91 16.77
CA THR A 336 14.23 -0.67 17.53
C THR A 336 13.04 -1.43 16.91
N ALA A 337 12.96 -1.53 15.58
CA ALA A 337 11.95 -2.32 14.90
C ALA A 337 12.05 -3.81 15.24
N ASN A 338 13.28 -4.37 15.26
CA ASN A 338 13.51 -5.75 15.71
C ASN A 338 13.13 -5.96 17.18
N GLY A 339 13.44 -5.01 18.05
CA GLY A 339 13.17 -5.11 19.49
C GLY A 339 11.69 -5.08 19.84
N ILE A 340 10.85 -4.40 19.02
CA ILE A 340 9.42 -4.27 19.28
C ILE A 340 8.61 -5.36 18.57
N PHE A 341 9.16 -6.04 17.58
CA PHE A 341 8.45 -7.00 16.71
C PHE A 341 7.73 -8.08 17.52
N GLY A 342 8.40 -8.70 18.49
CA GLY A 342 7.78 -9.75 19.32
C GLY A 342 6.58 -9.24 20.15
N ARG A 343 6.58 -7.97 20.57
CA ARG A 343 5.45 -7.38 21.32
C ARG A 343 4.25 -7.12 20.42
N LEU A 344 4.49 -6.64 19.19
CA LEU A 344 3.42 -6.46 18.20
C LEU A 344 2.87 -7.80 17.73
N LEU A 345 3.73 -8.80 17.51
CA LEU A 345 3.31 -10.15 17.17
C LEU A 345 2.38 -10.73 18.24
N ALA A 346 2.81 -10.68 19.52
CA ALA A 346 1.99 -11.16 20.64
C ALA A 346 0.67 -10.39 20.82
N TRP A 347 0.64 -9.12 20.43
CA TRP A 347 -0.59 -8.33 20.39
C TRP A 347 -1.49 -8.78 19.22
N ALA A 348 -0.93 -8.97 18.02
CA ALA A 348 -1.67 -9.40 16.83
C ALA A 348 -2.29 -10.79 17.00
N GLU A 349 -1.57 -11.73 17.63
CA GLU A 349 -2.06 -13.08 17.94
C GLU A 349 -3.26 -13.10 18.93
N LYS A 350 -3.42 -12.03 19.69
CA LYS A 350 -4.54 -11.89 20.64
C LYS A 350 -5.75 -11.15 20.07
N GLN A 351 -5.77 -10.86 18.77
CA GLN A 351 -6.95 -10.25 18.17
C GLN A 351 -8.13 -11.26 18.18
N PRO A 352 -9.35 -10.85 18.60
CA PRO A 352 -10.44 -11.77 18.88
C PRO A 352 -11.27 -12.15 17.65
N ASP A 353 -10.96 -11.63 16.47
CA ASP A 353 -11.74 -11.81 15.23
C ASP A 353 -11.69 -13.23 14.66
N GLY A 354 -10.74 -14.06 15.09
CA GLY A 354 -10.59 -15.44 14.65
C GLY A 354 -10.07 -15.59 13.21
N LEU A 355 -9.63 -14.49 12.58
CA LEU A 355 -9.09 -14.46 11.21
C LEU A 355 -7.57 -14.58 11.22
N GLU A 356 -7.03 -15.03 10.10
CA GLU A 356 -5.59 -14.99 9.85
C GLU A 356 -5.20 -13.60 9.36
N HIS A 357 -4.09 -13.06 9.88
CA HIS A 357 -3.58 -11.74 9.54
C HIS A 357 -2.18 -11.80 8.97
N SER A 358 -1.94 -11.01 7.94
CA SER A 358 -0.60 -10.87 7.36
C SER A 358 0.25 -9.88 8.15
N ILE A 359 1.50 -10.27 8.46
CA ILE A 359 2.48 -9.41 9.13
C ILE A 359 3.74 -9.23 8.28
N LYS A 360 4.30 -8.03 8.29
CA LYS A 360 5.54 -7.69 7.58
C LYS A 360 6.50 -6.91 8.46
N LEU A 361 7.74 -7.41 8.55
CA LEU A 361 8.87 -6.65 9.09
C LEU A 361 9.58 -5.93 7.93
N ALA A 362 9.37 -4.62 7.83
CA ALA A 362 9.74 -3.81 6.65
C ALA A 362 11.01 -2.98 6.88
N HIS A 363 12.18 -3.66 6.88
CA HIS A 363 13.50 -3.02 6.86
C HIS A 363 14.57 -3.95 6.25
N GLY A 364 15.76 -3.39 5.93
CA GLY A 364 16.81 -4.10 5.18
C GLY A 364 17.45 -5.30 5.89
N MET A 365 17.25 -5.46 7.21
CA MET A 365 17.81 -6.56 8.02
C MET A 365 16.72 -7.44 8.65
N ALA A 366 15.51 -7.47 8.07
CA ALA A 366 14.41 -8.29 8.57
C ALA A 366 14.78 -9.78 8.66
N GLU A 367 15.58 -10.28 7.71
CA GLU A 367 16.08 -11.66 7.68
C GLU A 367 17.02 -12.03 8.82
N LEU A 368 17.43 -11.09 9.68
CA LEU A 368 18.20 -11.34 10.89
C LEU A 368 17.35 -11.42 12.16
N ASN A 369 16.04 -11.21 12.05
CA ASN A 369 15.11 -11.34 13.17
C ASN A 369 14.64 -12.78 13.30
N GLU A 370 15.05 -13.47 14.38
CA GLU A 370 14.74 -14.89 14.59
C GLU A 370 13.23 -15.17 14.67
N ALA A 371 12.46 -14.31 15.32
CA ALA A 371 10.99 -14.49 15.44
C ALA A 371 10.32 -14.37 14.07
N TYR A 372 10.74 -13.39 13.25
CA TYR A 372 10.23 -13.22 11.89
C TYR A 372 10.63 -14.38 10.97
N LEU A 373 11.85 -14.91 11.11
CA LEU A 373 12.31 -16.09 10.35
C LEU A 373 11.53 -17.35 10.71
N ARG A 374 11.25 -17.57 12.01
CA ARG A 374 10.43 -18.70 12.45
C ARG A 374 9.03 -18.62 11.85
N LEU A 375 8.38 -17.46 11.97
CA LEU A 375 7.07 -17.24 11.38
C LEU A 375 7.05 -17.48 9.86
N GLN A 376 8.11 -17.06 9.12
CA GLN A 376 8.25 -17.37 7.71
C GLN A 376 8.38 -18.87 7.42
N GLN A 377 9.13 -19.60 8.24
CA GLN A 377 9.33 -21.03 8.08
C GLN A 377 8.06 -21.81 8.41
N ASP A 378 7.33 -21.40 9.43
CA ASP A 378 6.08 -22.02 9.83
C ASP A 378 5.00 -21.82 8.74
N THR A 379 4.91 -20.62 8.16
CA THR A 379 4.01 -20.34 7.01
C THR A 379 4.35 -21.22 5.79
N VAL A 380 5.63 -21.41 5.47
CA VAL A 380 6.04 -22.28 4.34
C VAL A 380 5.74 -23.75 4.63
N ARG A 381 5.93 -24.22 5.86
CA ARG A 381 5.58 -25.60 6.24
C ARG A 381 4.09 -25.88 6.11
N VAL A 382 3.24 -24.96 6.57
CA VAL A 382 1.79 -25.10 6.42
C VAL A 382 1.37 -25.19 4.94
N GLU A 383 2.03 -24.43 4.04
CA GLU A 383 1.78 -24.50 2.59
C GLU A 383 2.26 -25.83 1.96
N GLU A 384 3.32 -26.47 2.51
CA GLU A 384 3.87 -27.75 2.04
C GLU A 384 3.17 -28.97 2.69
N ASP A 385 2.71 -28.83 3.93
CA ASP A 385 2.16 -29.93 4.75
C ASP A 385 0.62 -30.09 4.64
N LEU A 386 -0.07 -29.26 3.84
CA LEU A 386 -1.49 -29.47 3.55
C LEU A 386 -1.82 -30.85 2.92
N GLU A 387 -0.79 -31.62 2.53
CA GLU A 387 -0.93 -33.03 2.11
C GLU A 387 -0.58 -34.06 3.23
N ALA A 388 -0.09 -33.66 4.41
CA ALA A 388 0.60 -34.61 5.30
C ALA A 388 -0.01 -34.83 6.70
N ASP A 389 -0.75 -33.89 7.31
CA ASP A 389 -1.29 -34.10 8.67
C ASP A 389 -2.61 -33.35 8.93
N PRO A 390 -3.75 -34.07 9.02
CA PRO A 390 -5.04 -33.47 9.34
C PRO A 390 -5.21 -33.03 10.79
N ASP A 391 -4.27 -33.33 11.69
CA ASP A 391 -4.33 -33.05 13.13
C ASP A 391 -3.30 -31.99 13.59
N ALA A 392 -2.57 -31.34 12.69
CA ALA A 392 -1.71 -30.22 13.03
C ALA A 392 -2.56 -28.99 13.37
N ASP A 393 -2.56 -28.61 14.64
CA ASP A 393 -3.27 -27.42 15.14
C ASP A 393 -2.58 -26.14 14.62
N PRO A 394 -3.20 -25.31 13.78
CA PRO A 394 -2.62 -24.05 13.35
C PRO A 394 -2.72 -23.04 14.49
N GLU A 395 -1.79 -23.08 15.46
CA GLU A 395 -1.81 -22.21 16.63
C GLU A 395 -1.50 -20.73 16.32
N SER A 396 -0.96 -20.39 15.16
CA SER A 396 -0.64 -18.99 14.83
C SER A 396 -1.64 -18.38 13.87
N ARG A 397 -2.37 -17.35 14.36
CA ARG A 397 -3.31 -16.53 13.57
C ARG A 397 -2.62 -15.43 12.76
N VAL A 398 -1.29 -15.41 12.75
CA VAL A 398 -0.48 -14.38 12.09
C VAL A 398 0.51 -15.05 11.16
N MET A 399 0.52 -14.64 9.88
CA MET A 399 1.34 -15.24 8.84
C MET A 399 2.19 -14.22 8.07
N VAL A 400 3.29 -14.67 7.47
CA VAL A 400 4.08 -13.90 6.50
C VAL A 400 3.66 -14.29 5.09
N HIS A 401 2.61 -13.67 4.58
CA HIS A 401 2.03 -13.99 3.29
C HIS A 401 3.04 -13.83 2.15
N GLN A 402 3.16 -14.84 1.26
CA GLN A 402 4.15 -14.86 0.16
C GLN A 402 4.02 -13.67 -0.79
N TRP A 403 2.80 -13.23 -1.09
CA TRP A 403 2.53 -12.09 -1.96
C TRP A 403 3.13 -10.78 -1.40
N PHE A 404 3.16 -10.60 -0.08
CA PHE A 404 3.69 -9.39 0.56
C PHE A 404 5.20 -9.45 0.89
N ARG A 405 5.91 -10.52 0.53
CA ARG A 405 7.38 -10.64 0.78
C ARG A 405 8.20 -9.61 -0.01
N GLY A 406 7.71 -9.16 -1.17
CA GLY A 406 8.40 -8.19 -2.02
C GLY A 406 8.55 -6.81 -1.37
N ASN A 407 9.68 -6.12 -1.60
CA ASN A 407 9.96 -4.80 -1.04
C ASN A 407 8.93 -3.71 -1.44
N LYS A 408 8.24 -3.87 -2.57
CA LYS A 408 7.23 -2.92 -3.03
C LYS A 408 5.83 -3.22 -2.50
N GLN A 409 5.56 -4.46 -2.17
CA GLN A 409 4.27 -4.98 -1.73
C GLN A 409 4.15 -5.05 -0.21
N GLY A 410 5.28 -4.97 0.52
CA GLY A 410 5.32 -5.19 1.96
C GLY A 410 4.46 -4.25 2.80
N LEU A 411 4.14 -3.04 2.31
CA LEU A 411 3.22 -2.13 3.00
C LEU A 411 1.74 -2.52 2.83
N LEU A 412 1.43 -3.48 1.97
CA LEU A 412 0.06 -3.96 1.74
C LEU A 412 -0.38 -5.00 2.78
N ALA A 413 0.55 -5.62 3.53
CA ALA A 413 0.22 -6.53 4.63
C ALA A 413 -0.59 -5.81 5.73
N ASP A 414 -1.42 -6.53 6.50
CA ASP A 414 -2.30 -5.95 7.52
C ASP A 414 -1.47 -5.25 8.62
N PHE A 415 -0.50 -5.94 9.19
CA PHE A 415 0.38 -5.37 10.21
C PHE A 415 1.80 -5.19 9.67
N VAL A 416 2.24 -3.95 9.59
CA VAL A 416 3.57 -3.60 9.10
C VAL A 416 4.38 -2.93 10.19
N ILE A 417 5.48 -3.54 10.55
CA ILE A 417 6.48 -2.99 11.48
C ILE A 417 7.72 -2.64 10.66
N GLY A 418 8.20 -1.42 10.75
CA GLY A 418 9.36 -1.04 9.95
C GLY A 418 10.03 0.24 10.40
N THR A 419 11.04 0.66 9.64
CA THR A 419 11.61 1.99 9.86
C THR A 419 10.70 3.06 9.29
N VAL A 420 10.71 4.24 9.91
CA VAL A 420 9.93 5.39 9.45
C VAL A 420 10.24 5.75 8.00
N ASP A 421 11.42 5.40 7.48
CA ASP A 421 11.78 5.60 6.07
C ASP A 421 10.76 5.00 5.11
N GLN A 422 10.12 3.89 5.47
CA GLN A 422 9.06 3.28 4.65
C GLN A 422 7.86 4.22 4.47
N LEU A 423 7.51 4.98 5.50
CA LEU A 423 6.50 6.02 5.43
C LEU A 423 7.02 7.25 4.67
N LEU A 424 8.23 7.72 4.99
CA LEU A 424 8.82 8.92 4.35
C LEU A 424 8.95 8.76 2.84
N MET A 425 9.18 7.55 2.36
CA MET A 425 9.22 7.23 0.92
C MET A 425 7.88 7.46 0.21
N ALA A 426 6.75 7.51 0.91
CA ALA A 426 5.46 7.90 0.32
C ALA A 426 5.41 9.40 -0.06
N ALA A 427 6.27 10.23 0.54
CA ALA A 427 6.41 11.65 0.19
C ALA A 427 7.29 11.91 -1.04
N LEU A 428 7.94 10.87 -1.61
CA LEU A 428 8.88 10.96 -2.71
C LEU A 428 8.23 10.57 -4.04
N GLN A 429 8.60 11.27 -5.11
CA GLN A 429 8.23 10.89 -6.47
C GLN A 429 9.08 9.70 -6.95
N GLN A 430 8.69 8.48 -6.59
CA GLN A 430 9.36 7.27 -6.99
C GLN A 430 8.43 6.33 -7.76
N LYS A 431 9.02 5.39 -8.50
CA LYS A 431 8.25 4.38 -9.23
C LYS A 431 7.44 3.51 -8.24
N HIS A 432 6.16 3.28 -8.54
CA HIS A 432 5.19 2.54 -7.72
C HIS A 432 4.88 3.17 -6.34
N VAL A 433 5.03 4.49 -6.20
CA VAL A 433 4.65 5.18 -4.96
C VAL A 433 3.16 5.00 -4.63
N MET A 434 2.30 4.81 -5.62
CA MET A 434 0.85 4.59 -5.44
C MET A 434 0.56 3.33 -4.62
N LEU A 435 1.36 2.27 -4.73
CA LEU A 435 1.25 1.09 -3.85
C LEU A 435 1.52 1.43 -2.38
N ARG A 436 2.45 2.36 -2.11
CA ARG A 436 2.71 2.83 -0.74
C ARG A 436 1.54 3.62 -0.19
N HIS A 437 0.97 4.50 -1.01
CA HIS A 437 -0.23 5.25 -0.63
C HIS A 437 -1.40 4.30 -0.36
N LEU A 438 -1.64 3.32 -1.22
CA LEU A 438 -2.67 2.30 -1.01
C LEU A 438 -2.44 1.53 0.30
N GLY A 439 -1.20 1.08 0.55
CA GLY A 439 -0.86 0.31 1.76
C GLY A 439 -0.95 1.12 3.05
N LEU A 440 -0.79 2.45 3.01
CA LEU A 440 -0.89 3.33 4.18
C LEU A 440 -2.31 3.86 4.38
N ALA A 441 -3.07 4.08 3.31
CA ALA A 441 -4.39 4.67 3.36
C ALA A 441 -5.42 3.83 4.14
N GLY A 442 -5.22 2.51 4.22
CA GLY A 442 -6.10 1.59 4.95
C GLY A 442 -5.59 1.22 6.35
N LYS A 443 -4.71 2.02 6.97
CA LYS A 443 -4.08 1.67 8.25
C LYS A 443 -4.13 2.79 9.27
N VAL A 444 -4.14 2.41 10.54
CA VAL A 444 -3.70 3.35 11.59
C VAL A 444 -2.17 3.46 11.53
N VAL A 445 -1.66 4.68 11.41
CA VAL A 445 -0.23 4.95 11.30
C VAL A 445 0.33 5.38 12.64
N VAL A 446 1.18 4.55 13.24
CA VAL A 446 1.90 4.84 14.47
C VAL A 446 3.34 5.19 14.15
N ILE A 447 3.86 6.30 14.66
CA ILE A 447 5.25 6.74 14.50
C ILE A 447 5.86 6.94 15.87
N ASP A 448 6.83 6.10 16.22
CA ASP A 448 7.50 6.17 17.52
C ASP A 448 8.78 7.01 17.45
N GLU A 449 9.14 7.60 18.59
CA GLU A 449 10.32 8.45 18.78
C GLU A 449 10.46 9.58 17.74
N CYS A 450 9.35 10.25 17.42
CA CYS A 450 9.32 11.28 16.36
C CYS A 450 10.23 12.49 16.63
N HIS A 451 10.78 12.63 17.83
CA HIS A 451 11.77 13.64 18.19
C HIS A 451 13.19 13.32 17.67
N ALA A 452 13.47 12.08 17.27
CA ALA A 452 14.80 11.63 16.87
C ALA A 452 15.17 12.02 15.42
N TYR A 453 14.26 12.67 14.68
CA TYR A 453 14.45 12.97 13.26
C TYR A 453 15.20 14.29 13.04
N ASP A 454 16.13 14.28 12.09
CA ASP A 454 16.84 15.49 11.66
C ASP A 454 15.95 16.42 10.82
N ALA A 455 16.47 17.58 10.47
CA ALA A 455 15.72 18.59 9.70
C ALA A 455 15.29 18.08 8.32
N TYR A 456 16.10 17.22 7.68
CA TYR A 456 15.78 16.64 6.38
C TYR A 456 14.64 15.63 6.47
N MET A 457 14.71 14.71 7.40
CA MET A 457 13.66 13.73 7.66
C MET A 457 12.33 14.43 8.05
N ASN A 458 12.41 15.50 8.84
CA ASN A 458 11.23 16.28 9.23
C ASN A 458 10.48 16.88 8.03
N CYS A 459 11.17 17.35 6.99
CA CYS A 459 10.51 17.83 5.77
C CYS A 459 9.71 16.74 5.06
N TYR A 460 10.21 15.52 5.01
CA TYR A 460 9.48 14.38 4.42
C TYR A 460 8.34 13.89 5.31
N LEU A 461 8.53 13.92 6.63
CA LEU A 461 7.47 13.59 7.58
C LEU A 461 6.30 14.55 7.43
N ASP A 462 6.54 15.85 7.37
CA ASP A 462 5.49 16.85 7.17
C ASP A 462 4.72 16.61 5.87
N ARG A 463 5.42 16.25 4.79
CA ARG A 463 4.80 15.92 3.52
C ARG A 463 4.00 14.60 3.55
N ALA A 464 4.52 13.59 4.23
CA ALA A 464 3.79 12.34 4.46
C ALA A 464 2.52 12.58 5.29
N LEU A 465 2.61 13.36 6.37
CA LEU A 465 1.45 13.76 7.19
C LEU A 465 0.41 14.54 6.37
N THR A 466 0.85 15.39 5.44
CA THR A 466 -0.06 16.09 4.51
C THR A 466 -0.88 15.11 3.67
N TRP A 467 -0.29 14.04 3.18
CA TRP A 467 -1.00 13.00 2.44
C TRP A 467 -1.92 12.18 3.34
N LEU A 468 -1.42 11.74 4.51
CA LEU A 468 -2.23 11.02 5.48
C LEU A 468 -3.46 11.83 5.91
N GLY A 469 -3.28 13.13 6.16
CA GLY A 469 -4.38 14.04 6.46
C GLY A 469 -5.38 14.21 5.32
N ARG A 470 -4.95 14.15 4.06
CA ARG A 470 -5.83 14.18 2.88
C ARG A 470 -6.68 12.92 2.76
N TYR A 471 -6.11 11.77 3.10
CA TYR A 471 -6.85 10.51 3.18
C TYR A 471 -7.64 10.36 4.48
N LYS A 472 -7.53 11.31 5.44
CA LYS A 472 -8.08 11.19 6.79
C LYS A 472 -7.57 9.94 7.55
N VAL A 473 -6.38 9.47 7.24
CA VAL A 473 -5.75 8.34 7.93
C VAL A 473 -5.47 8.71 9.38
N PRO A 474 -5.85 7.88 10.37
CA PRO A 474 -5.53 8.13 11.77
C PRO A 474 -4.01 8.02 12.01
N VAL A 475 -3.43 9.01 12.69
CA VAL A 475 -1.99 9.07 12.97
C VAL A 475 -1.74 9.21 14.47
N ILE A 476 -0.89 8.35 15.01
CA ILE A 476 -0.42 8.39 16.39
C ILE A 476 1.08 8.67 16.40
N LEU A 477 1.48 9.78 16.99
CA LEU A 477 2.87 10.17 17.17
C LEU A 477 3.29 9.97 18.63
N LEU A 478 4.34 9.19 18.85
CA LEU A 478 4.90 8.96 20.19
C LEU A 478 6.23 9.68 20.32
N SER A 479 6.42 10.34 21.45
CA SER A 479 7.67 11.06 21.73
C SER A 479 8.01 11.04 23.21
N ALA A 480 9.28 11.03 23.55
CA ALA A 480 9.72 11.31 24.91
C ALA A 480 9.70 12.82 25.20
N THR A 481 10.06 13.63 24.22
CA THR A 481 10.09 15.08 24.31
C THR A 481 9.82 15.70 22.95
N LEU A 482 8.98 16.74 22.89
CA LEU A 482 8.70 17.43 21.63
C LEU A 482 8.62 18.95 21.86
N PRO A 483 9.44 19.76 21.15
CA PRO A 483 9.32 21.21 21.25
C PRO A 483 7.94 21.69 20.81
N ALA A 484 7.34 22.65 21.53
CA ALA A 484 6.00 23.15 21.22
C ALA A 484 5.88 23.64 19.76
N LYS A 485 6.92 24.29 19.21
CA LYS A 485 6.98 24.69 17.80
C LYS A 485 6.81 23.49 16.88
N ARG A 486 7.52 22.38 17.14
CA ARG A 486 7.45 21.18 16.29
C ARG A 486 6.08 20.51 16.36
N ARG A 487 5.46 20.46 17.53
CA ARG A 487 4.08 20.01 17.72
C ARG A 487 3.11 20.76 16.82
N VAL A 488 3.21 22.09 16.79
CA VAL A 488 2.38 22.95 15.94
C VAL A 488 2.62 22.65 14.43
N GLU A 489 3.87 22.48 14.02
CA GLU A 489 4.21 22.14 12.62
C GLU A 489 3.59 20.80 12.21
N LEU A 490 3.67 19.76 13.05
CA LEU A 490 3.11 18.43 12.78
C LEU A 490 1.58 18.48 12.65
N VAL A 491 0.89 19.16 13.59
CA VAL A 491 -0.57 19.34 13.52
C VAL A 491 -0.98 20.06 12.24
N ARG A 492 -0.28 21.16 11.89
CA ARG A 492 -0.56 21.93 10.66
C ARG A 492 -0.30 21.12 9.40
N ALA A 493 0.76 20.31 9.37
CA ALA A 493 1.07 19.44 8.24
C ALA A 493 -0.05 18.42 8.00
N TYR A 494 -0.54 17.77 9.06
CA TYR A 494 -1.66 16.82 8.96
C TYR A 494 -2.97 17.51 8.53
N LEU A 495 -3.26 18.68 9.09
CA LEU A 495 -4.48 19.43 8.74
C LEU A 495 -4.47 19.96 7.30
N ASN A 496 -3.31 20.09 6.67
CA ASN A 496 -3.15 20.43 5.25
C ASN A 496 -4.00 21.64 4.79
N GLY A 497 -3.87 22.76 5.49
CA GLY A 497 -4.60 23.98 5.21
C GLY A 497 -6.02 24.05 5.81
N ARG A 498 -6.54 22.98 6.41
CA ARG A 498 -7.65 23.09 7.33
C ARG A 498 -7.17 23.91 8.53
N THR A 499 -7.87 24.99 8.86
CA THR A 499 -7.42 25.93 9.87
C THR A 499 -7.63 25.34 11.25
N ALA A 500 -6.55 24.97 11.94
CA ALA A 500 -6.64 24.80 13.38
C ALA A 500 -6.78 26.19 14.01
N PRO A 501 -7.78 26.41 14.86
CA PRO A 501 -7.90 27.69 15.56
C PRO A 501 -6.65 27.93 16.41
N ASP A 502 -6.15 29.16 16.42
CA ASP A 502 -5.08 29.55 17.31
C ASP A 502 -5.55 29.42 18.78
N GLY A 503 -4.66 28.94 19.64
CA GLY A 503 -5.02 28.68 21.03
C GLY A 503 -3.83 28.38 21.93
N LEU A 504 -4.12 28.15 23.19
CA LEU A 504 -3.12 27.82 24.21
C LEU A 504 -2.35 26.54 23.92
N TRP A 505 -2.91 25.64 23.08
CA TRP A 505 -2.28 24.41 22.67
C TRP A 505 -0.92 24.60 21.96
N GLN A 506 -0.73 25.77 21.32
CA GLN A 506 0.52 26.08 20.60
C GLN A 506 1.70 26.33 21.55
N THR A 507 1.42 26.76 22.80
CA THR A 507 2.45 27.16 23.78
C THR A 507 2.45 26.31 25.04
N CYS A 508 1.54 25.34 25.15
CA CYS A 508 1.44 24.47 26.31
C CYS A 508 2.75 23.72 26.60
N ARG A 509 3.13 23.69 27.87
CA ARG A 509 4.35 23.04 28.39
C ARG A 509 4.04 21.93 29.40
N GLY A 510 2.77 21.52 29.50
CA GLY A 510 2.40 20.37 30.33
C GLY A 510 3.22 19.11 29.95
N TYR A 511 3.45 18.23 30.94
CA TYR A 511 4.17 17.00 30.72
C TYR A 511 3.83 15.95 31.80
N PRO A 512 3.45 14.71 31.45
CA PRO A 512 3.16 14.24 30.09
C PRO A 512 2.00 15.00 29.45
N LEU A 513 2.00 15.06 28.14
CA LEU A 513 1.02 15.84 27.38
C LEU A 513 0.46 14.99 26.23
N LEU A 514 -0.85 14.96 26.12
CA LEU A 514 -1.55 14.46 24.95
C LEU A 514 -2.14 15.64 24.19
N THR A 515 -1.79 15.75 22.91
CA THR A 515 -2.37 16.72 21.97
C THR A 515 -3.04 15.97 20.84
N TRP A 516 -4.29 16.28 20.52
CA TRP A 516 -4.97 15.61 19.42
C TRP A 516 -5.91 16.54 18.64
N THR A 517 -6.21 16.13 17.42
CA THR A 517 -7.18 16.81 16.55
C THR A 517 -7.95 15.79 15.73
N ASP A 518 -9.25 15.99 15.62
CA ASP A 518 -10.15 15.28 14.70
C ASP A 518 -10.34 16.04 13.36
N GLY A 519 -9.53 17.06 13.12
CA GLY A 519 -9.60 17.91 11.93
C GLY A 519 -10.47 19.17 12.10
N LYS A 520 -11.17 19.34 13.23
CA LYS A 520 -12.05 20.49 13.53
C LYS A 520 -11.43 21.40 14.59
N GLN A 521 -10.92 20.81 15.66
CA GLN A 521 -10.31 21.52 16.79
C GLN A 521 -9.04 20.81 17.25
N VAL A 522 -8.26 21.48 18.09
CA VAL A 522 -7.08 20.88 18.74
C VAL A 522 -7.30 20.87 20.23
N GLU A 523 -7.32 19.68 20.80
CA GLU A 523 -7.49 19.43 22.23
C GLU A 523 -6.17 19.04 22.89
N GLN A 524 -6.03 19.35 24.16
CA GLN A 524 -4.86 18.98 24.96
C GLN A 524 -5.22 18.53 26.35
N THR A 525 -4.58 17.48 26.81
CA THR A 525 -4.69 16.96 28.16
C THR A 525 -3.30 16.82 28.77
N THR A 526 -3.02 17.54 29.86
CA THR A 526 -1.86 17.27 30.71
C THR A 526 -2.19 16.12 31.64
N ILE A 527 -1.40 15.05 31.59
CA ILE A 527 -1.69 13.83 32.34
C ILE A 527 -1.03 13.90 33.72
N PRO A 528 -1.79 13.80 34.81
CA PRO A 528 -1.19 13.76 36.13
C PRO A 528 -0.43 12.42 36.29
N LEU A 529 0.86 12.48 36.60
CA LEU A 529 1.63 11.33 37.01
C LEU A 529 2.13 11.54 38.44
N GLU A 530 1.75 10.64 39.32
CA GLU A 530 2.40 10.50 40.62
C GLU A 530 3.72 9.75 40.43
N THR A 531 4.77 10.45 40.04
CA THR A 531 6.13 9.86 39.95
C THR A 531 7.00 10.49 40.99
N GLU A 532 7.59 9.65 41.84
CA GLU A 532 8.69 10.12 42.67
C GLU A 532 9.85 10.58 41.79
N PRO A 533 10.45 11.75 42.06
CA PRO A 533 11.58 12.22 41.28
C PRO A 533 12.75 11.25 41.41
N ARG A 534 13.17 10.67 40.27
CA ARG A 534 14.36 9.83 40.24
C ARG A 534 15.59 10.70 40.47
N ARG A 535 16.34 10.37 41.50
CA ARG A 535 17.62 11.00 41.76
C ARG A 535 18.67 10.40 40.82
N VAL A 536 19.32 11.24 40.02
CA VAL A 536 20.42 10.85 39.12
C VAL A 536 21.69 11.53 39.63
N GLU A 537 22.69 10.74 39.91
CA GLU A 537 24.02 11.23 40.26
C GLU A 537 24.92 11.20 39.03
N THR A 538 25.57 12.33 38.74
CA THR A 538 26.48 12.44 37.59
C THR A 538 27.88 12.73 38.09
N PHE A 539 28.87 12.02 37.54
CA PHE A 539 30.29 12.22 37.83
C PHE A 539 31.13 12.03 36.57
N PRO A 540 32.25 12.75 36.43
CA PRO A 540 33.18 12.55 35.31
C PRO A 540 33.87 11.20 35.45
N LEU A 541 34.05 10.49 34.33
CA LEU A 541 34.73 9.20 34.29
C LEU A 541 35.70 9.17 33.12
N THR A 542 36.92 8.70 33.37
CA THR A 542 37.91 8.42 32.30
C THR A 542 37.70 7.00 31.76
N GLU A 543 38.17 6.76 30.53
CA GLU A 543 38.04 5.45 29.90
C GLU A 543 38.83 4.35 30.69
N GLU A 544 39.91 4.73 31.33
CA GLU A 544 40.73 3.85 32.17
C GLU A 544 39.98 3.39 33.42
N GLN A 545 39.16 4.23 34.01
CA GLN A 545 38.37 3.95 35.21
C GLN A 545 37.06 3.17 34.92
N LEU A 546 36.68 3.05 33.62
CA LEU A 546 35.39 2.49 33.22
C LEU A 546 35.17 1.07 33.76
N THR A 547 36.12 0.18 33.55
CA THR A 547 35.99 -1.24 33.93
C THR A 547 35.83 -1.42 35.44
N ASP A 548 36.63 -0.71 36.24
CA ASP A 548 36.55 -0.81 37.69
C ASP A 548 35.28 -0.17 38.25
N THR A 549 34.84 0.93 37.66
CA THR A 549 33.56 1.57 38.00
C THR A 549 32.40 0.63 37.73
N LEU A 550 32.34 0.00 36.55
CA LEU A 550 31.31 -0.96 36.18
C LEU A 550 31.29 -2.17 37.11
N ARG A 551 32.46 -2.75 37.42
CA ARG A 551 32.57 -3.88 38.36
C ARG A 551 32.07 -3.51 39.75
N SER A 552 32.39 -2.30 40.20
CA SER A 552 31.92 -1.82 41.49
C SER A 552 30.43 -1.58 41.54
N ALA A 553 29.90 -0.90 40.52
CA ALA A 553 28.47 -0.57 40.41
C ALA A 553 27.57 -1.80 40.25
N LEU A 554 28.05 -2.86 39.58
CA LEU A 554 27.31 -4.09 39.33
C LEU A 554 27.52 -5.18 40.38
N ARG A 555 28.25 -4.90 41.45
CA ARG A 555 28.59 -5.91 42.49
C ARG A 555 27.35 -6.54 43.12
N GLU A 556 26.30 -5.78 43.31
CA GLU A 556 25.00 -6.20 43.89
C GLU A 556 23.95 -6.53 42.83
N GLY A 557 24.34 -6.65 41.55
CA GLY A 557 23.46 -6.82 40.42
C GLY A 557 23.09 -5.48 39.74
N GLY A 558 22.21 -5.53 38.75
CA GLY A 558 21.77 -4.38 37.97
C GLY A 558 22.23 -4.43 36.52
N CYS A 559 21.98 -3.33 35.78
CA CYS A 559 22.38 -3.17 34.39
C CYS A 559 23.20 -1.90 34.20
N ALA A 560 24.26 -2.00 33.41
CA ALA A 560 25.06 -0.84 33.02
C ALA A 560 25.12 -0.74 31.49
N GLY A 561 24.92 0.47 30.96
CA GLY A 561 25.04 0.76 29.54
C GLY A 561 26.24 1.65 29.26
N VAL A 562 27.10 1.25 28.31
CA VAL A 562 28.23 2.05 27.84
C VAL A 562 27.91 2.57 26.45
N ILE A 563 27.69 3.90 26.33
CA ILE A 563 27.33 4.56 25.06
C ILE A 563 28.59 5.21 24.48
N VAL A 564 28.89 4.90 23.24
CA VAL A 564 30.03 5.45 22.51
C VAL A 564 29.62 5.87 21.10
N ASN A 565 30.41 6.74 20.48
CA ASN A 565 30.06 7.36 19.20
C ASN A 565 30.54 6.59 17.95
N THR A 566 31.23 5.47 18.09
CA THR A 566 31.68 4.65 16.95
C THR A 566 31.60 3.16 17.27
N VAL A 567 31.27 2.36 16.23
CA VAL A 567 31.27 0.88 16.32
C VAL A 567 32.63 0.32 16.73
N LYS A 568 33.70 0.85 16.16
CA LYS A 568 35.09 0.42 16.50
C LYS A 568 35.39 0.62 17.98
N LYS A 569 34.94 1.72 18.57
CA LYS A 569 35.12 2.01 20.00
C LYS A 569 34.26 1.08 20.87
N ALA A 570 33.01 0.81 20.43
CA ALA A 570 32.15 -0.16 21.12
C ALA A 570 32.79 -1.56 21.16
N GLN A 571 33.29 -2.06 20.04
CA GLN A 571 33.98 -3.33 19.93
C GLN A 571 35.23 -3.38 20.81
N ALA A 572 36.02 -2.32 20.82
CA ALA A 572 37.23 -2.23 21.64
C ALA A 572 36.94 -2.27 23.16
N ILE A 573 35.82 -1.63 23.59
CA ILE A 573 35.40 -1.66 24.99
C ILE A 573 34.79 -3.01 25.36
N ALA A 574 34.00 -3.61 24.49
CA ALA A 574 33.38 -4.92 24.72
C ALA A 574 34.41 -6.06 24.80
N ALA A 575 35.58 -5.90 24.22
CA ALA A 575 36.70 -6.86 24.27
C ALA A 575 37.56 -6.77 25.55
N ARG A 576 37.36 -5.75 26.39
CA ARG A 576 38.05 -5.56 27.71
C ARG A 576 37.21 -6.18 28.82
#